data_189a4afc804dc524e7ebb000417f4787
#
_entry.id   189a4afc804dc524e7ebb000417f4787
#
_cell.length_a   1.000
_cell.length_b   1.000
_cell.length_c   1.000
_cell.angle_alpha   90.00
_cell.angle_beta   90.00
_cell.angle_gamma   90.00
#
_symmetry.space_group_name_H-M   'P 1'
#
loop_
_entity.id
_entity.type
_entity.pdbx_description
1 polymer ?
#
loop_
_entity_poly.entity_id
_entity_poly.type
_entity_poly.pdbx_seq_one_letter_code
_entity_poly.pdbx_strand_id
1 'polypeptide(L)'
;MNVLNKHSRQFTLEGNAGKMECLLDAPDDDAIPIGIALVAHPHPLYGGTMENKIAHALARTFVGLGYVVARFNFRGVGASEGVYDNGIGETDDMLTMYEHMTSEFPNLPVALAGFSFGTFVQARLQERLESEGRPAERLVLVGTAAGKWPMPPVPADTILIHGEVDETITLTQVFDWARPLDIPVIVIPGADHFFHRKLVHIKTLVTQLWRRN
;
A
#
# COMPACT_ATOMS: atom_id res chain seq x y z
N MET A 1 17.42 -14.35 5.54
CA MET A 1 17.04 -14.31 6.96
C MET A 1 16.10 -13.13 7.13
N ASN A 2 14.80 -13.42 7.24
CA ASN A 2 13.81 -12.38 7.56
C ASN A 2 14.03 -11.98 9.01
N VAL A 3 14.57 -10.80 9.24
CA VAL A 3 14.62 -10.20 10.57
C VAL A 3 13.24 -9.60 10.82
N LEU A 4 12.31 -10.42 11.33
CA LEU A 4 11.09 -9.88 11.92
C LEU A 4 11.50 -8.85 12.95
N ASN A 5 10.92 -7.67 12.86
CA ASN A 5 11.13 -6.63 13.87
C ASN A 5 10.64 -7.18 15.21
N LYS A 6 11.23 -6.78 16.32
CA LYS A 6 10.86 -7.24 17.68
C LYS A 6 9.35 -7.04 17.97
N HIS A 7 8.68 -6.19 17.20
CA HIS A 7 7.27 -5.81 17.31
C HIS A 7 6.43 -6.24 16.11
N SER A 8 6.86 -7.24 15.34
CA SER A 8 6.07 -7.79 14.22
C SER A 8 5.38 -9.07 14.66
N ARG A 9 4.06 -9.16 14.43
CA ARG A 9 3.22 -10.31 14.75
C ARG A 9 2.63 -10.89 13.48
N GLN A 10 2.89 -12.17 13.20
CA GLN A 10 2.17 -12.92 12.17
C GLN A 10 0.80 -13.36 12.70
N PHE A 11 -0.21 -13.34 11.83
CA PHE A 11 -1.54 -13.83 12.14
C PHE A 11 -2.25 -14.29 10.86
N THR A 12 -3.37 -14.96 11.02
CA THR A 12 -4.22 -15.40 9.92
C THR A 12 -5.58 -14.73 10.06
N LEU A 13 -6.13 -14.24 8.95
CA LEU A 13 -7.45 -13.67 8.88
C LEU A 13 -8.30 -14.48 7.88
N GLU A 14 -9.55 -14.75 8.21
CA GLU A 14 -10.48 -15.38 7.28
C GLU A 14 -11.02 -14.33 6.31
N GLY A 15 -10.76 -14.52 5.03
CA GLY A 15 -11.25 -13.69 3.93
C GLY A 15 -12.27 -14.43 3.06
N ASN A 16 -12.81 -13.75 2.04
CA ASN A 16 -13.82 -14.32 1.15
C ASN A 16 -13.29 -15.49 0.29
N ALA A 17 -11.98 -15.55 0.05
CA ALA A 17 -11.32 -16.62 -0.73
C ALA A 17 -10.65 -17.68 0.16
N GLY A 18 -10.85 -17.62 1.47
CA GLY A 18 -10.19 -18.47 2.46
C GLY A 18 -9.19 -17.70 3.30
N LYS A 19 -8.22 -18.39 3.88
CA LYS A 19 -7.25 -17.82 4.81
C LYS A 19 -6.31 -16.83 4.13
N MET A 20 -6.04 -15.73 4.83
CA MET A 20 -5.07 -14.70 4.45
C MET A 20 -3.88 -14.77 5.41
N GLU A 21 -2.67 -14.86 4.88
CA GLU A 21 -1.41 -14.79 5.63
C GLU A 21 -1.05 -13.31 5.88
N CYS A 22 -1.07 -12.90 7.13
CA CYS A 22 -1.00 -11.51 7.54
C CYS A 22 0.19 -11.23 8.47
N LEU A 23 0.65 -9.98 8.44
CA LEU A 23 1.70 -9.46 9.30
C LEU A 23 1.28 -8.09 9.84
N LEU A 24 1.36 -7.94 11.16
CA LEU A 24 1.18 -6.67 11.86
C LEU A 24 2.55 -6.16 12.31
N ASP A 25 2.91 -4.95 11.91
CA ASP A 25 4.07 -4.21 12.42
C ASP A 25 3.58 -3.08 13.33
N ALA A 26 4.02 -3.05 14.57
CA ALA A 26 3.63 -2.02 15.53
C ALA A 26 4.80 -1.06 15.83
N PRO A 27 4.53 0.17 16.28
CA PRO A 27 5.51 1.01 16.96
C PRO A 27 6.08 0.32 18.22
N ASP A 28 7.00 0.96 18.93
CA ASP A 28 7.55 0.41 20.17
C ASP A 28 6.46 0.04 21.18
N ASP A 29 6.71 -0.99 22.01
CA ASP A 29 5.74 -1.66 22.89
C ASP A 29 4.88 -0.71 23.76
N ASP A 30 5.40 0.47 24.13
CA ASP A 30 4.73 1.45 24.98
C ASP A 30 4.07 2.59 24.19
N ALA A 31 4.20 2.59 22.86
CA ALA A 31 3.66 3.66 22.02
C ALA A 31 2.20 3.37 21.64
N ILE A 32 1.31 4.33 21.93
CA ILE A 32 -0.08 4.28 21.44
C ILE A 32 -0.07 4.64 19.95
N PRO A 33 -0.55 3.75 19.06
CA PRO A 33 -0.62 4.07 17.64
C PRO A 33 -1.48 5.30 17.37
N ILE A 34 -1.04 6.13 16.43
CA ILE A 34 -1.75 7.36 16.06
C ILE A 34 -2.61 7.19 14.79
N GLY A 35 -2.51 6.04 14.14
CA GLY A 35 -3.24 5.68 12.93
C GLY A 35 -2.96 4.23 12.54
N ILE A 36 -3.68 3.76 11.54
CA ILE A 36 -3.53 2.44 10.89
C ILE A 36 -2.98 2.68 9.50
N ALA A 37 -2.00 1.88 9.04
CA ALA A 37 -1.60 1.88 7.64
C ALA A 37 -1.78 0.48 7.03
N LEU A 38 -2.45 0.41 5.87
CA LEU A 38 -2.59 -0.81 5.09
C LEU A 38 -1.64 -0.76 3.91
N VAL A 39 -0.72 -1.72 3.80
CA VAL A 39 0.31 -1.71 2.77
C VAL A 39 0.13 -2.89 1.81
N ALA A 40 -0.12 -2.57 0.54
CA ALA A 40 -0.35 -3.52 -0.55
C ALA A 40 0.93 -3.81 -1.33
N HIS A 41 1.23 -5.09 -1.55
CA HIS A 41 2.39 -5.55 -2.29
C HIS A 41 2.19 -5.55 -3.82
N PRO A 42 3.25 -5.71 -4.64
CA PRO A 42 3.14 -5.75 -6.10
C PRO A 42 2.48 -7.03 -6.61
N HIS A 43 2.41 -7.18 -7.93
CA HIS A 43 1.62 -8.18 -8.64
C HIS A 43 1.91 -9.62 -8.18
N PRO A 44 0.86 -10.37 -7.76
CA PRO A 44 0.99 -11.75 -7.25
C PRO A 44 1.72 -12.69 -8.20
N LEU A 45 1.32 -12.70 -9.47
CA LEU A 45 1.85 -13.65 -10.46
C LEU A 45 3.28 -13.34 -10.92
N TYR A 46 3.84 -12.16 -10.55
CA TYR A 46 5.22 -11.79 -10.85
C TYR A 46 6.11 -11.78 -9.59
N GLY A 47 5.80 -12.66 -8.64
CA GLY A 47 6.60 -12.83 -7.41
C GLY A 47 6.37 -11.74 -6.36
N GLY A 48 5.28 -11.00 -6.45
CA GLY A 48 4.88 -10.04 -5.42
C GLY A 48 4.47 -10.76 -4.15
N THR A 49 5.00 -10.29 -3.01
CA THR A 49 4.65 -10.76 -1.66
C THR A 49 4.65 -9.60 -0.69
N MET A 50 4.05 -9.75 0.48
CA MET A 50 4.09 -8.76 1.57
C MET A 50 5.51 -8.46 2.06
N GLU A 51 6.49 -9.32 1.75
CA GLU A 51 7.92 -9.15 2.05
C GLU A 51 8.68 -8.38 0.94
N ASN A 52 7.98 -7.90 -0.09
CA ASN A 52 8.61 -7.05 -1.12
C ASN A 52 9.30 -5.86 -0.46
N LYS A 53 10.54 -5.55 -0.90
CA LYS A 53 11.38 -4.52 -0.29
C LYS A 53 10.75 -3.12 -0.25
N ILE A 54 9.91 -2.77 -1.23
CA ILE A 54 9.23 -1.47 -1.28
C ILE A 54 8.03 -1.47 -0.33
N ALA A 55 7.22 -2.54 -0.34
CA ALA A 55 6.15 -2.72 0.64
C ALA A 55 6.69 -2.69 2.08
N HIS A 56 7.80 -3.38 2.33
CA HIS A 56 8.49 -3.34 3.62
C HIS A 56 9.02 -1.94 3.96
N ALA A 57 9.58 -1.19 2.98
CA ALA A 57 10.04 0.17 3.21
C ALA A 57 8.88 1.11 3.57
N LEU A 58 7.73 0.99 2.90
CA LEU A 58 6.50 1.72 3.23
C LEU A 58 6.03 1.39 4.65
N ALA A 59 5.94 0.09 4.99
CA ALA A 59 5.55 -0.35 6.33
C ALA A 59 6.46 0.25 7.41
N ARG A 60 7.78 0.15 7.24
CA ARG A 60 8.76 0.75 8.16
C ARG A 60 8.65 2.27 8.26
N THR A 61 8.26 2.93 7.18
CA THR A 61 8.05 4.39 7.19
C THR A 61 6.84 4.74 8.04
N PHE A 62 5.71 4.05 7.88
CA PHE A 62 4.50 4.28 8.66
C PHE A 62 4.68 3.92 10.15
N VAL A 63 5.39 2.82 10.46
CA VAL A 63 5.77 2.50 11.85
C VAL A 63 6.57 3.66 12.46
N GLY A 64 7.55 4.21 11.72
CA GLY A 64 8.33 5.36 12.17
C GLY A 64 7.52 6.66 12.29
N LEU A 65 6.35 6.75 11.65
CA LEU A 65 5.38 7.84 11.79
C LEU A 65 4.37 7.59 12.94
N GLY A 66 4.48 6.46 13.65
CA GLY A 66 3.61 6.11 14.77
C GLY A 66 2.35 5.33 14.40
N TYR A 67 2.26 4.81 13.19
CA TYR A 67 1.13 3.98 12.74
C TYR A 67 1.35 2.50 13.08
N VAL A 68 0.28 1.80 13.44
CA VAL A 68 0.23 0.35 13.35
C VAL A 68 0.00 -0.04 11.90
N VAL A 69 0.80 -0.99 11.38
CA VAL A 69 0.81 -1.30 9.95
C VAL A 69 0.40 -2.74 9.70
N ALA A 70 -0.59 -2.97 8.86
CA ALA A 70 -0.96 -4.31 8.42
C ALA A 70 -0.52 -4.53 6.96
N ARG A 71 0.08 -5.70 6.73
CA ARG A 71 0.42 -6.26 5.42
C ARG A 71 -0.10 -7.68 5.34
N PHE A 72 -0.46 -8.15 4.16
CA PHE A 72 -0.80 -9.54 3.95
C PHE A 72 -0.40 -9.97 2.55
N ASN A 73 -0.25 -11.26 2.36
CA ASN A 73 -0.10 -11.84 1.04
C ASN A 73 -1.45 -11.89 0.34
N PHE A 74 -1.56 -11.31 -0.84
CA PHE A 74 -2.76 -11.41 -1.67
C PHE A 74 -3.13 -12.88 -1.92
N ARG A 75 -4.39 -13.13 -2.23
CA ARG A 75 -4.91 -14.46 -2.55
C ARG A 75 -4.01 -15.21 -3.53
N GLY A 76 -3.74 -16.49 -3.24
CA GLY A 76 -2.84 -17.34 -4.03
C GLY A 76 -1.35 -17.10 -3.83
N VAL A 77 -0.94 -16.24 -2.87
CA VAL A 77 0.47 -15.97 -2.56
C VAL A 77 0.83 -16.49 -1.17
N GLY A 78 1.98 -17.14 -1.06
CA GLY A 78 2.46 -17.71 0.22
C GLY A 78 1.48 -18.69 0.81
N ALA A 79 1.06 -18.47 2.06
CA ALA A 79 0.05 -19.26 2.74
C ALA A 79 -1.38 -18.69 2.60
N SER A 80 -1.58 -17.61 1.83
CA SER A 80 -2.90 -17.11 1.51
C SER A 80 -3.61 -18.01 0.50
N GLU A 81 -4.82 -18.42 0.81
CA GLU A 81 -5.67 -19.25 -0.03
C GLU A 81 -6.29 -18.44 -1.19
N GLY A 82 -7.03 -19.12 -2.07
CA GLY A 82 -7.66 -18.51 -3.24
C GLY A 82 -6.74 -18.42 -4.46
N VAL A 83 -7.17 -17.62 -5.44
CA VAL A 83 -6.46 -17.41 -6.70
C VAL A 83 -6.52 -15.94 -7.10
N TYR A 84 -5.51 -15.48 -7.83
CA TYR A 84 -5.47 -14.12 -8.39
C TYR A 84 -6.75 -13.77 -9.17
N ASP A 85 -7.34 -12.61 -8.89
CA ASP A 85 -8.62 -12.18 -9.44
C ASP A 85 -8.59 -10.76 -10.03
N ASN A 86 -7.53 -10.42 -10.73
CA ASN A 86 -7.37 -9.16 -11.49
C ASN A 86 -7.63 -7.88 -10.68
N GLY A 87 -7.41 -7.91 -9.37
CA GLY A 87 -7.59 -6.80 -8.45
C GLY A 87 -9.00 -6.69 -7.86
N ILE A 88 -9.96 -7.48 -8.33
CA ILE A 88 -11.33 -7.48 -7.77
C ILE A 88 -11.29 -8.14 -6.40
N GLY A 89 -10.94 -9.40 -6.36
CA GLY A 89 -10.85 -10.16 -5.12
C GLY A 89 -9.76 -9.65 -4.18
N GLU A 90 -8.62 -9.18 -4.70
CA GLU A 90 -7.57 -8.56 -3.88
C GLU A 90 -8.07 -7.29 -3.17
N THR A 91 -9.00 -6.55 -3.80
CA THR A 91 -9.68 -5.40 -3.16
C THR A 91 -10.62 -5.83 -2.06
N ASP A 92 -11.37 -6.93 -2.25
CA ASP A 92 -12.23 -7.49 -1.21
C ASP A 92 -11.42 -7.99 -0.01
N ASP A 93 -10.28 -8.64 -0.26
CA ASP A 93 -9.36 -9.06 0.81
C ASP A 93 -8.79 -7.83 1.56
N MET A 94 -8.44 -6.76 0.84
CA MET A 94 -7.94 -5.53 1.46
C MET A 94 -9.04 -4.83 2.28
N LEU A 95 -10.31 -4.88 1.85
CA LEU A 95 -11.43 -4.40 2.65
C LEU A 95 -11.61 -5.25 3.92
N THR A 96 -11.50 -6.56 3.82
CA THR A 96 -11.54 -7.45 5.00
C THR A 96 -10.45 -7.08 6.00
N MET A 97 -9.23 -6.79 5.53
CA MET A 97 -8.15 -6.28 6.38
C MET A 97 -8.46 -4.91 6.98
N TYR A 98 -9.05 -3.98 6.20
CA TYR A 98 -9.49 -2.68 6.68
C TYR A 98 -10.50 -2.81 7.83
N GLU A 99 -11.51 -3.66 7.67
CA GLU A 99 -12.53 -3.87 8.68
C GLU A 99 -11.98 -4.52 9.95
N HIS A 100 -11.09 -5.50 9.79
CA HIS A 100 -10.40 -6.10 10.93
C HIS A 100 -9.59 -5.07 11.72
N MET A 101 -8.75 -4.28 11.04
CA MET A 101 -7.90 -3.30 11.69
C MET A 101 -8.69 -2.15 12.35
N THR A 102 -9.75 -1.67 11.70
CA THR A 102 -10.60 -0.62 12.30
C THR A 102 -11.44 -1.12 13.47
N SER A 103 -11.73 -2.41 13.54
CA SER A 103 -12.35 -3.06 14.70
C SER A 103 -11.35 -3.24 15.86
N GLU A 104 -10.10 -3.63 15.57
CA GLU A 104 -9.03 -3.80 16.59
C GLU A 104 -8.53 -2.44 17.12
N PHE A 105 -8.49 -1.42 16.27
CA PHE A 105 -8.04 -0.07 16.60
C PHE A 105 -9.10 0.99 16.27
N PRO A 106 -10.20 1.06 17.05
CA PRO A 106 -11.31 1.96 16.75
C PRO A 106 -10.91 3.43 16.83
N ASN A 107 -11.54 4.25 15.95
CA ASN A 107 -11.35 5.70 15.88
C ASN A 107 -9.96 6.16 15.39
N LEU A 108 -9.06 5.27 14.97
CA LEU A 108 -7.82 5.67 14.35
C LEU A 108 -8.03 5.93 12.84
N PRO A 109 -7.41 6.99 12.29
CA PRO A 109 -7.43 7.23 10.84
C PRO A 109 -6.67 6.14 10.10
N VAL A 110 -7.10 5.83 8.87
CA VAL A 110 -6.49 4.79 8.04
C VAL A 110 -5.76 5.38 6.86
N ALA A 111 -4.48 5.09 6.74
CA ALA A 111 -3.65 5.37 5.58
C ALA A 111 -3.62 4.16 4.65
N LEU A 112 -3.69 4.39 3.33
CA LEU A 112 -3.53 3.36 2.32
C LEU A 112 -2.21 3.57 1.57
N ALA A 113 -1.38 2.53 1.48
CA ALA A 113 -0.13 2.60 0.75
C ALA A 113 0.06 1.37 -0.15
N GLY A 114 0.61 1.55 -1.34
CA GLY A 114 0.81 0.44 -2.27
C GLY A 114 2.00 0.62 -3.19
N PHE A 115 2.49 -0.52 -3.70
CA PHE A 115 3.51 -0.55 -4.74
C PHE A 115 3.00 -1.29 -5.97
N SER A 116 3.21 -0.70 -7.17
CA SER A 116 2.87 -1.32 -8.46
C SER A 116 1.39 -1.76 -8.50
N PHE A 117 1.08 -3.02 -8.76
CA PHE A 117 -0.28 -3.57 -8.71
C PHE A 117 -1.00 -3.23 -7.39
N GLY A 118 -0.28 -3.22 -6.26
CA GLY A 118 -0.86 -2.81 -4.98
C GLY A 118 -1.42 -1.39 -4.97
N THR A 119 -0.94 -0.49 -5.85
CA THR A 119 -1.51 0.85 -6.00
C THR A 119 -2.91 0.82 -6.61
N PHE A 120 -3.15 -0.10 -7.53
CA PHE A 120 -4.48 -0.33 -8.12
C PHE A 120 -5.47 -0.85 -7.09
N VAL A 121 -5.06 -1.85 -6.29
CA VAL A 121 -5.89 -2.38 -5.20
C VAL A 121 -6.26 -1.30 -4.19
N GLN A 122 -5.28 -0.47 -3.78
CA GLN A 122 -5.51 0.62 -2.83
C GLN A 122 -6.41 1.73 -3.39
N ALA A 123 -6.25 2.08 -4.67
CA ALA A 123 -7.11 3.08 -5.30
C ALA A 123 -8.57 2.58 -5.40
N ARG A 124 -8.78 1.30 -5.73
CA ARG A 124 -10.12 0.69 -5.73
C ARG A 124 -10.72 0.61 -4.33
N LEU A 125 -9.92 0.28 -3.31
CA LEU A 125 -10.38 0.31 -1.93
C LEU A 125 -10.82 1.71 -1.54
N GLN A 126 -10.02 2.73 -1.87
CA GLN A 126 -10.36 4.13 -1.59
C GLN A 126 -11.69 4.54 -2.24
N GLU A 127 -11.87 4.25 -3.53
CA GLU A 127 -13.13 4.52 -4.25
C GLU A 127 -14.34 3.89 -3.53
N ARG A 128 -14.19 2.64 -3.08
CA ARG A 128 -15.24 1.94 -2.32
C ARG A 128 -15.50 2.58 -0.97
N LEU A 129 -14.46 2.89 -0.20
CA LEU A 129 -14.59 3.54 1.10
C LEU A 129 -15.20 4.94 1.00
N GLU A 130 -14.86 5.70 -0.05
CA GLU A 130 -15.51 7.00 -0.33
C GLU A 130 -17.00 6.84 -0.60
N SER A 131 -17.40 5.85 -1.40
CA SER A 131 -18.81 5.58 -1.70
C SER A 131 -19.61 5.19 -0.44
N GLU A 132 -18.95 4.65 0.58
CA GLU A 132 -19.52 4.26 1.86
C GLU A 132 -19.42 5.39 2.93
N GLY A 133 -18.88 6.56 2.58
CA GLY A 133 -18.73 7.72 3.48
C GLY A 133 -17.65 7.56 4.56
N ARG A 134 -16.69 6.66 4.36
CA ARG A 134 -15.59 6.39 5.30
C ARG A 134 -14.21 6.39 4.61
N PRO A 135 -13.84 7.46 3.87
CA PRO A 135 -12.60 7.52 3.12
C PRO A 135 -11.38 7.32 4.02
N ALA A 136 -10.31 6.79 3.43
CA ALA A 136 -9.03 6.77 4.10
C ALA A 136 -8.50 8.19 4.32
N GLU A 137 -7.63 8.36 5.33
CA GLU A 137 -7.00 9.64 5.65
C GLU A 137 -6.19 10.18 4.46
N ARG A 138 -5.40 9.31 3.81
CA ARG A 138 -4.56 9.67 2.66
C ARG A 138 -3.97 8.43 1.99
N LEU A 139 -3.58 8.57 0.71
CA LEU A 139 -2.94 7.54 -0.08
C LEU A 139 -1.45 7.83 -0.34
N VAL A 140 -0.64 6.75 -0.38
CA VAL A 140 0.73 6.74 -0.91
C VAL A 140 0.84 5.69 -2.00
N LEU A 141 1.02 6.12 -3.24
CA LEU A 141 1.08 5.24 -4.40
C LEU A 141 2.50 5.30 -5.01
N VAL A 142 3.22 4.18 -4.97
CA VAL A 142 4.60 4.08 -5.47
C VAL A 142 4.65 3.17 -6.69
N GLY A 143 5.24 3.65 -7.80
CA GLY A 143 5.24 2.91 -9.07
C GLY A 143 3.81 2.63 -9.54
N THR A 144 2.99 3.68 -9.61
CA THR A 144 1.54 3.63 -9.83
C THR A 144 1.16 2.83 -11.06
N ALA A 145 0.19 1.92 -10.92
CA ALA A 145 -0.20 0.94 -11.93
C ALA A 145 -0.96 1.50 -13.16
N ALA A 146 -0.90 2.83 -13.35
CA ALA A 146 -1.54 3.54 -14.46
C ALA A 146 -1.14 3.00 -15.85
N GLY A 147 -2.11 2.87 -16.75
CA GLY A 147 -1.89 2.34 -18.10
C GLY A 147 -1.73 0.82 -18.18
N LYS A 148 -1.60 0.13 -17.05
CA LYS A 148 -1.60 -1.35 -16.99
C LYS A 148 -2.94 -1.88 -16.45
N TRP A 149 -3.54 -1.15 -15.52
CA TRP A 149 -4.85 -1.43 -14.93
C TRP A 149 -5.75 -0.19 -15.03
N PRO A 150 -7.08 -0.38 -15.03
CA PRO A 150 -8.03 0.73 -15.05
C PRO A 150 -8.07 1.41 -13.67
N MET A 151 -7.04 2.23 -13.41
CA MET A 151 -6.93 2.96 -12.15
C MET A 151 -8.12 3.91 -11.97
N PRO A 152 -8.90 3.81 -10.87
CA PRO A 152 -9.90 4.80 -10.54
C PRO A 152 -9.25 6.15 -10.19
N PRO A 153 -10.02 7.25 -10.18
CA PRO A 153 -9.55 8.51 -9.62
C PRO A 153 -9.22 8.34 -8.13
N VAL A 154 -8.31 9.16 -7.63
CA VAL A 154 -7.89 9.19 -6.22
C VAL A 154 -7.90 10.64 -5.71
N PRO A 155 -7.95 10.87 -4.38
CA PRO A 155 -7.92 12.21 -3.80
C PRO A 155 -6.71 13.04 -4.24
N ALA A 156 -6.92 14.35 -4.40
CA ALA A 156 -5.89 15.29 -4.90
C ALA A 156 -4.66 15.41 -3.98
N ASP A 157 -4.79 15.07 -2.71
CA ASP A 157 -3.70 15.07 -1.74
C ASP A 157 -2.90 13.75 -1.71
N THR A 158 -3.20 12.81 -2.61
CA THR A 158 -2.47 11.55 -2.77
C THR A 158 -0.99 11.80 -3.06
N ILE A 159 -0.11 11.09 -2.35
CA ILE A 159 1.34 11.13 -2.59
C ILE A 159 1.67 10.12 -3.69
N LEU A 160 1.95 10.62 -4.91
CA LEU A 160 2.39 9.80 -6.05
C LEU A 160 3.91 9.85 -6.17
N ILE A 161 4.59 8.69 -6.06
CA ILE A 161 6.04 8.57 -6.24
C ILE A 161 6.32 7.62 -7.41
N HIS A 162 7.10 8.08 -8.40
CA HIS A 162 7.39 7.27 -9.58
C HIS A 162 8.86 7.35 -9.99
N GLY A 163 9.36 6.30 -10.65
CA GLY A 163 10.72 6.25 -11.16
C GLY A 163 10.81 6.91 -12.55
N GLU A 164 11.85 7.73 -12.77
CA GLU A 164 12.06 8.40 -14.05
C GLU A 164 12.21 7.41 -15.21
N VAL A 165 12.93 6.31 -14.97
CA VAL A 165 13.28 5.31 -15.99
C VAL A 165 12.55 3.98 -15.77
N ASP A 166 11.32 4.05 -15.24
CA ASP A 166 10.44 2.89 -15.08
C ASP A 166 9.99 2.38 -16.46
N GLU A 167 10.48 1.20 -16.85
CA GLU A 167 10.13 0.54 -18.12
C GLU A 167 8.91 -0.39 -17.98
N THR A 168 8.51 -0.71 -16.77
CA THR A 168 7.34 -1.56 -16.49
C THR A 168 6.04 -0.76 -16.60
N ILE A 169 6.03 0.42 -15.97
CA ILE A 169 4.96 1.41 -16.05
C ILE A 169 5.64 2.73 -16.38
N THR A 170 5.49 3.19 -17.59
CA THR A 170 6.22 4.39 -18.01
C THR A 170 5.72 5.65 -17.33
N LEU A 171 6.62 6.59 -17.08
CA LEU A 171 6.28 7.88 -16.49
C LEU A 171 5.19 8.61 -17.30
N THR A 172 5.19 8.45 -18.63
CA THR A 172 4.14 8.98 -19.52
C THR A 172 2.75 8.44 -19.16
N GLN A 173 2.62 7.14 -18.95
CA GLN A 173 1.34 6.51 -18.54
C GLN A 173 0.84 7.09 -17.21
N VAL A 174 1.75 7.34 -16.27
CA VAL A 174 1.39 7.95 -14.98
C VAL A 174 0.94 9.40 -15.16
N PHE A 175 1.64 10.19 -15.96
CA PHE A 175 1.23 11.58 -16.26
C PHE A 175 -0.10 11.64 -16.99
N ASP A 176 -0.36 10.74 -17.94
CA ASP A 176 -1.62 10.71 -18.68
C ASP A 176 -2.82 10.41 -17.76
N TRP A 177 -2.62 9.57 -16.75
CA TRP A 177 -3.63 9.29 -15.74
C TRP A 177 -3.74 10.41 -14.68
N ALA A 178 -2.63 10.97 -14.21
CA ALA A 178 -2.61 11.96 -13.12
C ALA A 178 -3.06 13.37 -13.59
N ARG A 179 -2.78 13.73 -14.86
CA ARG A 179 -3.06 15.07 -15.41
C ARG A 179 -4.53 15.48 -15.32
N PRO A 180 -5.51 14.68 -15.73
CA PRO A 180 -6.91 15.05 -15.60
C PRO A 180 -7.41 15.13 -14.15
N LEU A 181 -6.67 14.55 -13.21
CA LEU A 181 -6.98 14.56 -11.77
C LEU A 181 -6.28 15.73 -11.04
N ASP A 182 -5.42 16.47 -11.75
CA ASP A 182 -4.59 17.56 -11.20
C ASP A 182 -3.73 17.13 -9.99
N ILE A 183 -3.22 15.88 -10.03
CA ILE A 183 -2.41 15.31 -8.95
C ILE A 183 -0.92 15.44 -9.29
N PRO A 184 -0.10 16.07 -8.41
CA PRO A 184 1.34 16.13 -8.58
C PRO A 184 2.01 14.75 -8.57
N VAL A 185 2.95 14.52 -9.48
CA VAL A 185 3.78 13.31 -9.53
C VAL A 185 5.20 13.64 -9.08
N ILE A 186 5.66 12.95 -8.03
CA ILE A 186 7.03 13.06 -7.54
C ILE A 186 7.90 12.07 -8.29
N VAL A 187 8.80 12.58 -9.11
CA VAL A 187 9.69 11.74 -9.93
C VAL A 187 11.05 11.61 -9.25
N ILE A 188 11.53 10.37 -9.06
CA ILE A 188 12.88 10.11 -8.55
C ILE A 188 13.82 9.91 -9.73
N PRO A 189 14.81 10.79 -9.94
CA PRO A 189 15.74 10.70 -11.07
C PRO A 189 16.52 9.38 -11.09
N GLY A 190 16.59 8.75 -12.27
CA GLY A 190 17.29 7.49 -12.51
C GLY A 190 16.74 6.29 -11.73
N ALA A 191 15.55 6.37 -11.17
CA ALA A 191 14.91 5.23 -10.53
C ALA A 191 14.17 4.39 -11.55
N ASP A 192 14.39 3.06 -11.51
CA ASP A 192 13.64 2.05 -12.22
C ASP A 192 12.34 1.67 -11.46
N HIS A 193 11.56 0.72 -12.01
CA HIS A 193 10.33 0.24 -11.37
C HIS A 193 10.54 -0.28 -9.95
N PHE A 194 11.67 -0.94 -9.69
CA PHE A 194 11.98 -1.55 -8.38
C PHE A 194 12.75 -0.63 -7.45
N PHE A 195 12.98 0.62 -7.84
CA PHE A 195 13.68 1.64 -7.04
C PHE A 195 15.02 1.13 -6.50
N HIS A 196 15.80 0.42 -7.35
CA HIS A 196 17.11 -0.07 -6.96
C HIS A 196 17.99 1.04 -6.41
N ARG A 197 18.51 0.83 -5.16
CA ARG A 197 19.33 1.81 -4.41
C ARG A 197 18.63 3.15 -4.11
N LYS A 198 17.30 3.24 -4.28
CA LYS A 198 16.51 4.48 -4.10
C LYS A 198 15.46 4.39 -2.98
N LEU A 199 15.40 3.28 -2.22
CA LEU A 199 14.40 3.09 -1.15
C LEU A 199 14.44 4.17 -0.08
N VAL A 200 15.63 4.73 0.21
CA VAL A 200 15.79 5.85 1.16
C VAL A 200 15.00 7.09 0.71
N HIS A 201 14.96 7.36 -0.62
CA HIS A 201 14.19 8.49 -1.16
C HIS A 201 12.69 8.32 -0.91
N ILE A 202 12.15 7.10 -1.12
CA ILE A 202 10.73 6.79 -0.82
C ILE A 202 10.44 7.10 0.65
N LYS A 203 11.23 6.55 1.57
CA LYS A 203 11.09 6.79 3.02
C LYS A 203 11.12 8.29 3.34
N THR A 204 12.12 9.02 2.84
CA THR A 204 12.29 10.45 3.12
C THR A 204 11.11 11.26 2.60
N LEU A 205 10.69 11.01 1.35
CA LEU A 205 9.58 11.72 0.71
C LEU A 205 8.26 11.49 1.47
N VAL A 206 7.94 10.22 1.76
CA VAL A 206 6.72 9.90 2.52
C VAL A 206 6.77 10.55 3.90
N THR A 207 7.89 10.45 4.63
CA THR A 207 8.02 11.06 5.98
C THR A 207 7.85 12.59 5.93
N GLN A 208 8.42 13.27 4.94
CA GLN A 208 8.35 14.72 4.84
C GLN A 208 6.99 15.25 4.38
N LEU A 209 6.31 14.50 3.51
CA LEU A 209 5.02 14.89 2.93
C LEU A 209 3.83 14.42 3.76
N TRP A 210 4.04 13.43 4.62
CA TRP A 210 3.01 12.92 5.53
C TRP A 210 2.81 13.89 6.70
N ARG A 211 2.11 14.99 6.43
CA ARG A 211 1.71 15.93 7.48
C ARG A 211 0.30 15.60 7.89
N ARG A 212 0.04 15.55 9.20
CA ARG A 212 -1.32 15.63 9.72
C ARG A 212 -1.76 17.10 9.66
N ASN A 213 -2.88 17.34 9.01
CA ASN A 213 -3.58 18.63 9.09
C ASN A 213 -4.26 18.76 10.47
#